data_7d7545f10e15d6b0dfe18252ac5c176d
#
_entry.id   7d7545f10e15d6b0dfe18252ac5c176d
#
_cell.length_a   1.000
_cell.length_b   1.000
_cell.length_c   1.000
_cell.angle_alpha   90.00
_cell.angle_beta   90.00
_cell.angle_gamma   90.00
#
_symmetry.space_group_name_H-M   'P 1'
#
loop_
_entity.id
_entity.type
_entity.pdbx_description
1 polymer ?
#
loop_
_entity_poly.entity_id
_entity_poly.type
_entity_poly.pdbx_seq_one_letter_code
_entity_poly.pdbx_strand_id
1 'polypeptide(L)' 'MSKEQFSFNKGWSQVRNGDLPECRKRLMTALNIKTRAAFLNRLKGDVEPKVSEVRAIENVFAQYGITDVWGIA' A
#
# COMPACT_ATOMS: atom_id res chain seq x y z
N MET A 1 17.43 -6.54 9.02
CA MET A 1 16.00 -6.80 8.81
C MET A 1 15.58 -6.31 7.45
N SER A 2 14.85 -7.10 6.70
CA SER A 2 14.45 -6.72 5.34
C SER A 2 13.28 -5.73 5.37
N LYS A 3 13.36 -4.66 4.57
CA LYS A 3 12.25 -3.72 4.39
C LYS A 3 11.08 -4.34 3.65
N GLU A 4 11.29 -5.49 3.02
CA GLU A 4 10.29 -6.16 2.20
C GLU A 4 9.02 -6.48 2.99
N GLN A 5 9.16 -6.78 4.28
CA GLN A 5 8.00 -7.12 5.11
C GLN A 5 7.03 -5.96 5.30
N PHE A 6 7.49 -4.72 5.09
CA PHE A 6 6.65 -3.53 5.22
C PHE A 6 6.22 -2.96 3.87
N SER A 7 6.73 -3.53 2.78
CA SER A 7 6.37 -3.09 1.43
C SER A 7 5.02 -3.69 1.04
N PHE A 8 4.15 -2.89 0.46
CA PHE A 8 2.91 -3.40 -0.13
C PHE A 8 2.98 -3.41 -1.66
N ASN A 9 4.18 -3.43 -2.21
CA ASN A 9 4.39 -3.48 -3.66
C ASN A 9 3.77 -4.72 -4.28
N LYS A 10 3.76 -5.84 -3.57
CA LYS A 10 3.15 -7.07 -4.03
C LYS A 10 1.65 -6.88 -4.29
N GLY A 11 0.94 -6.28 -3.34
CA GLY A 11 -0.47 -5.94 -3.54
C GLY A 11 -0.66 -4.92 -4.64
N TRP A 12 0.19 -3.90 -4.66
CA TRP A 12 0.13 -2.84 -5.66
C TRP A 12 0.26 -3.37 -7.09
N SER A 13 1.15 -4.34 -7.31
CA SER A 13 1.36 -4.91 -8.64
C SER A 13 0.16 -5.72 -9.14
N GLN A 14 -0.75 -6.10 -8.26
CA GLN A 14 -1.95 -6.86 -8.62
C GLN A 14 -3.12 -5.96 -8.99
N VAL A 15 -3.02 -4.64 -8.74
CA VAL A 15 -4.09 -3.70 -9.08
C VAL A 15 -4.09 -3.47 -10.59
N ARG A 16 -5.29 -3.44 -11.19
CA ARG A 16 -5.43 -3.17 -12.62
C ARG A 16 -4.96 -1.75 -12.93
N ASN A 17 -4.36 -1.56 -14.10
CA ASN A 17 -3.84 -0.25 -14.50
C ASN A 17 -4.89 0.86 -14.41
N GLY A 18 -6.11 0.57 -14.81
CA GLY A 18 -7.20 1.55 -14.73
C GLY A 18 -7.61 1.93 -13.33
N ASP A 19 -7.32 1.07 -12.34
CA ASP A 19 -7.67 1.29 -10.94
C ASP A 19 -6.54 1.93 -10.13
N LEU A 20 -5.32 2.01 -10.69
CA LEU A 20 -4.16 2.51 -9.96
C LEU A 20 -4.35 3.92 -9.39
N PRO A 21 -4.85 4.90 -10.15
CA PRO A 21 -5.03 6.25 -9.59
C PRO A 21 -6.01 6.27 -8.43
N GLU A 22 -7.09 5.53 -8.51
CA GLU A 22 -8.08 5.46 -7.44
C GLU A 22 -7.52 4.74 -6.22
N CYS A 23 -6.85 3.62 -6.44
CA CYS A 23 -6.24 2.85 -5.36
C CYS A 23 -5.22 3.69 -4.61
N ARG A 24 -4.35 4.42 -5.35
CA ARG A 24 -3.38 5.32 -4.74
C ARG A 24 -4.06 6.37 -3.88
N LYS A 25 -5.11 6.98 -4.39
CA LYS A 25 -5.86 8.01 -3.67
C LYS A 25 -6.43 7.45 -2.37
N ARG A 26 -7.01 6.26 -2.42
CA ARG A 26 -7.58 5.61 -1.25
C ARG A 26 -6.50 5.28 -0.22
N LEU A 27 -5.35 4.78 -0.67
CA LEU A 27 -4.23 4.48 0.22
C LEU A 27 -3.68 5.75 0.87
N MET A 28 -3.52 6.81 0.10
CA MET A 28 -3.03 8.08 0.64
C MET A 28 -3.99 8.65 1.67
N THR A 29 -5.28 8.55 1.42
CA THR A 29 -6.30 8.99 2.38
C THR A 29 -6.24 8.14 3.64
N ALA A 30 -6.16 6.82 3.50
CA ALA A 30 -6.11 5.90 4.64
C ALA A 30 -4.88 6.11 5.51
N LEU A 31 -3.75 6.46 4.89
CA LEU A 31 -2.50 6.71 5.59
C LEU A 31 -2.31 8.17 5.99
N ASN A 32 -3.23 9.04 5.61
CA ASN A 32 -3.18 10.47 5.87
C ASN A 32 -1.88 11.10 5.35
N ILE A 33 -1.47 10.71 4.15
CA ILE A 33 -0.30 11.27 3.47
C ILE A 33 -0.75 12.07 2.26
N LYS A 34 -0.01 13.14 1.96
CA LYS A 34 -0.44 14.11 0.95
C LYS A 34 0.52 14.25 -0.22
N THR A 35 1.70 13.63 -0.13
CA THR A 35 2.70 13.75 -1.17
C THR A 35 2.97 12.41 -1.83
N ARG A 36 3.33 12.46 -3.11
CA ARG A 36 3.70 11.26 -3.85
C ARG A 36 4.95 10.61 -3.28
N ALA A 37 5.90 11.42 -2.84
CA ALA A 37 7.14 10.90 -2.24
C ALA A 37 6.84 10.08 -0.98
N ALA A 38 5.96 10.58 -0.12
CA ALA A 38 5.55 9.84 1.08
C ALA A 38 4.87 8.53 0.72
N PHE A 39 4.01 8.54 -0.31
CA PHE A 39 3.36 7.34 -0.79
C PHE A 39 4.39 6.31 -1.28
N LEU A 40 5.36 6.74 -2.08
CA LEU A 40 6.39 5.83 -2.60
C LEU A 40 7.24 5.23 -1.49
N ASN A 41 7.55 6.01 -0.45
CA ASN A 41 8.29 5.49 0.69
C ASN A 41 7.51 4.40 1.43
N ARG A 42 6.21 4.58 1.56
CA ARG A 42 5.34 3.56 2.16
C ARG A 42 5.26 2.31 1.28
N LEU A 43 5.12 2.52 -0.03
CA LEU A 43 5.05 1.42 -1.00
C LEU A 43 6.30 0.54 -0.94
N LYS A 44 7.47 1.16 -0.83
CA LYS A 44 8.75 0.44 -0.78
C LYS A 44 9.00 -0.24 0.55
N GLY A 45 8.29 0.14 1.61
CA GLY A 45 8.52 -0.38 2.95
C GLY A 45 9.60 0.35 3.73
N ASP A 46 9.94 1.58 3.33
CA ASP A 46 10.94 2.38 4.03
C ASP A 46 10.44 2.91 5.37
N VAL A 47 9.14 2.88 5.59
CA VAL A 47 8.50 3.32 6.83
C VAL A 47 7.72 2.16 7.40
N GLU A 48 7.98 1.82 8.67
CA GLU A 48 7.23 0.78 9.35
C GLU A 48 5.81 1.26 9.65
N PRO A 49 4.78 0.59 9.15
CA PRO A 49 3.39 1.02 9.38
C PRO A 49 2.93 0.66 10.80
N LYS A 50 2.08 1.50 11.36
CA LYS A 50 1.40 1.17 12.61
C LYS A 50 0.36 0.08 12.36
N VAL A 51 -0.06 -0.61 13.43
CA VAL A 51 -1.08 -1.68 13.30
C VAL A 51 -2.34 -1.15 12.62
N SER A 52 -2.79 0.05 12.99
CA SER A 52 -3.97 0.65 12.35
C SER A 52 -3.74 0.94 10.87
N GLU A 53 -2.53 1.31 10.50
CA GLU A 53 -2.18 1.56 9.10
C GLU A 53 -2.12 0.26 8.30
N VAL A 54 -1.61 -0.81 8.90
CA VAL A 54 -1.60 -2.13 8.26
C VAL A 54 -3.02 -2.54 7.91
N ARG A 55 -3.94 -2.41 8.86
CA ARG A 55 -5.35 -2.75 8.63
C ARG A 55 -5.98 -1.89 7.55
N ALA A 56 -5.68 -0.59 7.56
CA ALA A 56 -6.21 0.34 6.57
C ALA A 56 -5.73 -0.02 5.17
N ILE A 57 -4.45 -0.35 5.02
CA ILE A 57 -3.88 -0.77 3.74
C ILE A 57 -4.54 -2.05 3.26
N GLU A 58 -4.65 -3.04 4.13
CA GLU A 58 -5.25 -4.32 3.77
C GLU A 58 -6.73 -4.15 3.37
N ASN A 59 -7.45 -3.27 4.07
CA ASN A 59 -8.85 -2.99 3.74
C ASN A 59 -8.99 -2.35 2.36
N VAL A 60 -8.10 -1.44 2.00
CA VAL A 60 -8.12 -0.81 0.68
C VAL A 60 -7.91 -1.87 -0.40
N PHE A 61 -6.89 -2.71 -0.25
CA PHE A 61 -6.63 -3.75 -1.23
C PHE A 61 -7.74 -4.80 -1.30
N ALA A 62 -8.39 -5.08 -0.18
CA ALA A 62 -9.52 -6.02 -0.14
C ALA A 62 -10.68 -5.54 -1.02
N GLN A 63 -10.85 -4.23 -1.17
CA GLN A 63 -11.88 -3.67 -2.05
C GLN A 63 -11.63 -4.01 -3.53
N TYR A 64 -10.40 -4.35 -3.87
CA TYR A 64 -10.01 -4.77 -5.22
C TYR A 64 -9.82 -6.29 -5.32
N GLY A 65 -10.22 -7.02 -4.28
CA GLY A 65 -10.11 -8.49 -4.28
C GLY A 65 -8.69 -8.99 -4.04
N ILE A 66 -7.80 -8.14 -3.51
CA ILE A 66 -6.40 -8.48 -3.29
C ILE A 66 -6.20 -8.77 -1.81
N THR A 67 -5.72 -9.98 -1.50
CA THR A 67 -5.46 -10.41 -0.13
C THR A 67 -3.97 -10.57 0.17
N ASP A 68 -3.15 -10.80 -0.85
CA ASP A 68 -1.71 -10.98 -0.71
C ASP A 68 -1.01 -9.64 -0.96
N VAL A 69 -0.91 -8.84 0.08
CA VAL A 69 -0.52 -7.43 -0.01
C VAL A 69 0.96 -7.20 0.22
N TRP A 70 1.53 -7.87 1.23
CA TRP A 70 2.86 -7.54 1.72
C TRP A 70 3.96 -8.28 1.00
N GLY A 71 5.05 -7.57 0.72
CA GLY A 71 6.22 -8.11 0.08
C GLY A 71 6.55 -7.38 -1.21
N ILE A 72 7.61 -7.86 -1.88
CA ILE A 72 8.06 -7.34 -3.16
C ILE A 72 7.51 -8.24 -4.28
N ALA A 73 7.01 -7.61 -5.32
CA ALA A 73 6.46 -8.33 -6.47
C ALA A 73 7.58 -8.98 -7.29
#